data_5328d65a31b8c7759e07c63547bae04d
#
_entry.id   5328d65a31b8c7759e07c63547bae04d
#
_cell.length_a   1.000
_cell.length_b   1.000
_cell.length_c   1.000
_cell.angle_alpha   90.00
_cell.angle_beta   90.00
_cell.angle_gamma   90.00
#
_symmetry.space_group_name_H-M   'P 1'
#
loop_
_entity.id
_entity.type
_entity.pdbx_description
1 polymer ?
#
loop_
_entity_poly.entity_id
_entity_poly.type
_entity_poly.pdbx_seq_one_letter_code
_entity_poly.pdbx_strand_id
1 'polypeptide(L)'
;VLLELTDSAVMPNLYRSGIKRCFVTANATGELASERVLIRLDRLSCIDENGGAVDKKIQGYVSGEDGKTGLRARLVTKSGQAIANALFTGTLAGLGKAVSLASENQTTSITGTVSTTVTNPWKAGFGEGATHAMDRITDYYLKLASDMFPVLEVDSGRNVEIVISNGLSIERNTKP
;
A
#
# COMPACT_ATOMS: atom_id res chain seq x y z
N VAL A 1 -11.83 9.47 -5.44
CA VAL A 1 -12.30 9.94 -4.14
C VAL A 1 -13.34 11.03 -4.35
N LEU A 2 -14.38 11.07 -3.52
CA LEU A 2 -15.40 12.11 -3.53
C LEU A 2 -15.25 12.97 -2.27
N LEU A 3 -15.21 14.28 -2.46
CA LEU A 3 -15.12 15.28 -1.40
C LEU A 3 -16.36 16.15 -1.43
N GLU A 4 -16.97 16.40 -0.28
CA GLU A 4 -18.09 17.33 -0.14
C GLU A 4 -17.55 18.66 0.37
N LEU A 5 -17.91 19.77 -0.28
CA LEU A 5 -17.60 21.09 0.22
C LEU A 5 -18.63 21.49 1.28
N THR A 6 -18.17 21.68 2.50
CA THR A 6 -18.99 22.14 3.64
C THR A 6 -19.01 23.65 3.74
N ASP A 7 -17.90 24.30 3.37
CA ASP A 7 -17.76 25.75 3.44
C ASP A 7 -17.70 26.41 2.07
N SER A 8 -18.13 27.65 2.00
CA SER A 8 -18.05 28.44 0.79
C SER A 8 -16.60 28.75 0.42
N ALA A 9 -16.28 28.69 -0.87
CA ALA A 9 -14.95 29.04 -1.35
C ALA A 9 -14.62 30.50 -1.01
N VAL A 10 -13.44 30.71 -0.41
CA VAL A 10 -12.89 32.03 -0.11
C VAL A 10 -11.87 32.37 -1.20
N MET A 11 -12.10 33.47 -1.89
CA MET A 11 -11.15 33.99 -2.88
C MET A 11 -10.20 34.99 -2.23
N PRO A 12 -9.02 35.30 -2.84
CA PRO A 12 -8.04 36.23 -2.27
C PRO A 12 -8.59 37.63 -1.96
N ASN A 13 -9.66 38.05 -2.62
CA ASN A 13 -10.34 39.33 -2.40
C ASN A 13 -11.51 39.26 -1.39
N LEU A 14 -11.58 38.20 -0.57
CA LEU A 14 -12.65 37.93 0.39
C LEU A 14 -14.05 37.75 -0.23
N TYR A 15 -14.14 37.57 -1.54
CA TYR A 15 -15.40 37.27 -2.20
C TYR A 15 -15.83 35.84 -1.84
N ARG A 16 -17.06 35.70 -1.36
CA ARG A 16 -17.69 34.40 -1.09
C ARG A 16 -18.61 34.03 -2.25
N SER A 17 -18.43 32.88 -2.82
CA SER A 17 -19.36 32.39 -3.84
C SER A 17 -20.64 31.90 -3.17
N GLY A 18 -21.80 32.33 -3.70
CA GLY A 18 -23.12 31.89 -3.21
C GLY A 18 -23.53 30.49 -3.64
N ILE A 19 -22.57 29.60 -3.91
CA ILE A 19 -22.82 28.25 -4.38
C ILE A 19 -23.07 27.34 -3.17
N LYS A 20 -24.21 26.70 -3.17
CA LYS A 20 -24.61 25.73 -2.15
C LYS A 20 -24.37 24.32 -2.68
N ARG A 21 -23.83 23.44 -1.86
CA ARG A 21 -23.57 22.02 -2.15
C ARG A 21 -22.75 21.78 -3.41
N CYS A 22 -21.49 21.61 -3.21
CA CYS A 22 -20.55 21.17 -4.23
C CYS A 22 -19.91 19.86 -3.84
N PHE A 23 -19.71 19.01 -4.83
CA PHE A 23 -18.91 17.81 -4.73
C PHE A 23 -17.70 17.92 -5.65
N VAL A 24 -16.58 17.45 -5.16
CA VAL A 24 -15.35 17.40 -5.94
C VAL A 24 -14.95 15.95 -6.11
N THR A 25 -14.81 15.53 -7.36
CA THR A 25 -14.17 14.26 -7.68
C THR A 25 -12.67 14.46 -7.83
N ALA A 26 -11.90 13.55 -7.27
CA ALA A 26 -10.46 13.65 -7.22
C ALA A 26 -9.79 12.28 -7.37
N ASN A 27 -8.59 12.28 -7.91
CA ASN A 27 -7.73 11.11 -8.03
C ASN A 27 -6.77 11.07 -6.84
N ALA A 28 -6.69 9.92 -6.18
CA ALA A 28 -5.82 9.71 -5.03
C ALA A 28 -4.65 8.79 -5.41
N THR A 29 -3.44 9.16 -5.02
CA THR A 29 -2.23 8.37 -5.21
C THR A 29 -1.50 8.26 -3.89
N GLY A 30 -1.18 7.05 -3.48
CA GLY A 30 -0.42 6.79 -2.26
C GLY A 30 1.08 6.99 -2.49
N GLU A 31 1.72 7.73 -1.62
CA GLU A 31 3.17 7.90 -1.57
C GLU A 31 3.71 7.24 -0.29
N LEU A 32 4.36 6.10 -0.47
CA LEU A 32 4.84 5.30 0.66
C LEU A 32 5.97 5.96 1.45
N ALA A 33 6.81 6.75 0.76
CA ALA A 33 7.95 7.41 1.39
C ALA A 33 7.54 8.46 2.42
N SER A 34 6.43 9.16 2.17
CA SER A 34 5.88 10.18 3.08
C SER A 34 4.72 9.68 3.93
N GLU A 35 4.28 8.44 3.73
CA GLU A 35 3.07 7.85 4.33
C GLU A 35 1.83 8.74 4.12
N ARG A 36 1.74 9.35 2.94
CA ARG A 36 0.66 10.28 2.60
C ARG A 36 -0.06 9.85 1.34
N VAL A 37 -1.34 10.20 1.25
CA VAL A 37 -2.13 10.07 0.04
C VAL A 37 -2.26 11.45 -0.60
N LEU A 38 -1.65 11.61 -1.75
CA LEU A 38 -1.75 12.81 -2.56
C LEU A 38 -3.06 12.78 -3.33
N ILE A 39 -3.86 13.82 -3.20
CA ILE A 39 -5.16 13.93 -3.84
C ILE A 39 -5.13 15.09 -4.82
N ARG A 40 -5.36 14.78 -6.10
CA ARG A 40 -5.45 15.76 -7.18
C ARG A 40 -6.88 15.91 -7.62
N LEU A 41 -7.36 17.15 -7.69
CA LEU A 41 -8.72 17.47 -8.11
C LEU A 41 -8.88 17.20 -9.61
N ASP A 42 -10.07 16.73 -9.98
CA ASP A 42 -10.41 16.49 -11.38
C ASP A 42 -11.63 17.33 -11.79
N ARG A 43 -12.73 17.22 -11.05
CA ARG A 43 -14.00 17.83 -11.43
C ARG A 43 -14.75 18.37 -10.22
N LEU A 44 -15.31 19.56 -10.39
CA LEU A 44 -16.22 20.20 -9.45
C LEU A 44 -17.64 20.15 -10.01
N SER A 45 -18.55 19.59 -9.25
CA SER A 45 -19.99 19.56 -9.55
C SER A 45 -20.74 20.27 -8.45
N CYS A 46 -21.47 21.32 -8.81
CA CYS A 46 -22.23 22.15 -7.88
C CYS A 46 -23.69 22.26 -8.31
N ILE A 47 -24.55 22.43 -7.33
CA ILE A 47 -25.95 22.73 -7.56
C ILE A 47 -26.18 24.18 -7.14
N ASP A 48 -26.68 25.02 -8.07
CA ASP A 48 -27.07 26.39 -7.82
C ASP A 48 -28.42 26.46 -7.05
N GLU A 49 -28.68 27.59 -6.42
CA GLU A 49 -29.93 27.84 -5.69
C GLU A 49 -31.18 27.63 -6.54
N ASN A 50 -31.07 27.82 -7.85
CA ASN A 50 -32.15 27.65 -8.84
C ASN A 50 -32.30 26.23 -9.37
N GLY A 51 -31.53 25.24 -8.82
CA GLY A 51 -31.54 23.85 -9.26
C GLY A 51 -30.71 23.57 -10.52
N GLY A 52 -29.98 24.57 -11.03
CA GLY A 52 -29.04 24.38 -12.13
C GLY A 52 -27.80 23.61 -11.69
N ALA A 53 -27.40 22.59 -12.45
CA ALA A 53 -26.15 21.88 -12.21
C ALA A 53 -24.99 22.54 -12.98
N VAL A 54 -23.91 22.84 -12.27
CA VAL A 54 -22.65 23.33 -12.84
C VAL A 54 -21.62 22.27 -12.69
N ASP A 55 -21.07 21.80 -13.79
CA ASP A 55 -20.01 20.78 -13.80
C ASP A 55 -18.80 21.32 -14.57
N LYS A 56 -17.67 21.48 -13.88
CA LYS A 56 -16.45 22.07 -14.42
C LYS A 56 -15.23 21.24 -14.05
N LYS A 57 -14.33 21.08 -15.01
CA LYS A 57 -13.02 20.51 -14.76
C LYS A 57 -12.17 21.52 -13.99
N ILE A 58 -11.56 21.07 -12.90
CA ILE A 58 -10.70 21.87 -12.05
C ILE A 58 -9.33 21.24 -11.90
N GLN A 59 -8.35 22.05 -11.56
CA GLN A 59 -7.03 21.58 -11.19
C GLN A 59 -6.68 22.11 -9.82
N GLY A 60 -6.08 21.26 -9.02
CA GLY A 60 -5.71 21.61 -7.68
C GLY A 60 -5.30 20.38 -6.87
N TYR A 61 -5.14 20.60 -5.61
CA TYR A 61 -4.73 19.56 -4.66
C TYR A 61 -5.45 19.73 -3.33
N VAL A 62 -5.39 18.69 -2.53
CA VAL A 62 -5.93 18.68 -1.18
C VAL A 62 -4.80 18.85 -0.18
N SER A 63 -4.99 19.75 0.78
CA SER A 63 -4.15 19.91 1.96
C SER A 63 -4.81 19.22 3.16
N GLY A 64 -4.01 18.50 3.94
CA GLY A 64 -4.47 17.84 5.15
C GLY A 64 -4.64 18.80 6.32
N GLU A 65 -5.17 18.30 7.43
CA GLU A 65 -5.35 19.02 8.70
C GLU A 65 -4.03 19.59 9.26
N ASP A 66 -2.91 19.04 8.82
CA ASP A 66 -1.56 19.45 9.20
C ASP A 66 -0.96 20.57 8.30
N GLY A 67 -1.77 21.12 7.38
CA GLY A 67 -1.36 22.15 6.43
C GLY A 67 -0.39 21.67 5.34
N LYS A 68 -0.16 20.38 5.22
CA LYS A 68 0.71 19.81 4.19
C LYS A 68 -0.11 19.19 3.06
N THR A 69 0.46 19.19 1.86
CA THR A 69 -0.15 18.56 0.70
C THR A 69 -0.41 17.08 0.92
N GLY A 70 -1.61 16.64 0.62
CA GLY A 70 -2.06 15.26 0.81
C GLY A 70 -2.47 14.96 2.25
N LEU A 71 -3.08 13.80 2.44
CA LEU A 71 -3.58 13.33 3.73
C LEU A 71 -2.62 12.33 4.34
N ARG A 72 -2.38 12.44 5.64
CA ARG A 72 -1.67 11.41 6.39
C ARG A 72 -2.47 10.12 6.37
N ALA A 73 -1.83 9.04 5.99
CA ALA A 73 -2.42 7.73 5.83
C ALA A 73 -1.75 6.71 6.75
N ARG A 74 -2.42 5.61 6.98
CA ARG A 74 -1.86 4.46 7.70
C ARG A 74 -1.42 3.41 6.69
N LEU A 75 -0.18 2.95 6.83
CA LEU A 75 0.34 1.84 6.02
C LEU A 75 -0.29 0.52 6.51
N VAL A 76 -0.98 -0.18 5.62
CA VAL A 76 -1.54 -1.51 5.89
C VAL A 76 -0.84 -2.53 5.00
N THR A 77 -0.16 -3.46 5.64
CA THR A 77 0.49 -4.59 4.97
C THR A 77 -0.15 -5.89 5.45
N LYS A 78 -0.56 -6.73 4.52
CA LYS A 78 -1.09 -8.08 4.82
C LYS A 78 -0.03 -9.18 4.71
N SER A 79 1.24 -8.80 4.53
CA SER A 79 2.35 -9.73 4.35
C SER A 79 2.82 -10.42 5.64
N GLY A 80 2.40 -9.93 6.82
CA GLY A 80 2.88 -10.45 8.11
C GLY A 80 2.64 -11.94 8.29
N GLN A 81 1.48 -12.46 7.88
CA GLN A 81 1.16 -13.88 7.98
C GLN A 81 1.99 -14.73 7.02
N ALA A 82 2.25 -14.24 5.81
CA ALA A 82 3.10 -14.92 4.84
C ALA A 82 4.56 -15.01 5.33
N ILE A 83 5.08 -13.92 5.91
CA ILE A 83 6.42 -13.86 6.49
C ILE A 83 6.52 -14.80 7.71
N ALA A 84 5.51 -14.82 8.60
CA ALA A 84 5.48 -15.71 9.74
C ALA A 84 5.49 -17.19 9.32
N ASN A 85 4.72 -17.54 8.29
CA ASN A 85 4.72 -18.90 7.74
C ASN A 85 6.06 -19.26 7.10
N ALA A 86 6.68 -18.34 6.36
CA ALA A 86 8.01 -18.54 5.78
C ALA A 86 9.08 -18.76 6.87
N LEU A 87 9.03 -18.00 7.95
CA LEU A 87 9.95 -18.16 9.07
C LEU A 87 9.77 -19.51 9.76
N PHE A 88 8.51 -19.93 9.99
CA PHE A 88 8.22 -21.22 10.61
C PHE A 88 8.68 -22.39 9.74
N THR A 89 8.40 -22.37 8.43
CA THR A 89 8.86 -23.41 7.50
C THR A 89 10.39 -23.44 7.36
N GLY A 90 11.03 -22.27 7.36
CA GLY A 90 12.49 -22.16 7.29
C GLY A 90 13.17 -22.74 8.53
N THR A 91 12.61 -22.57 9.73
CA THR A 91 13.15 -23.19 10.96
C THR A 91 13.02 -24.71 10.93
N LEU A 92 11.90 -25.23 10.43
CA LEU A 92 11.71 -26.67 10.26
C LEU A 92 12.67 -27.28 9.23
N ALA A 93 12.93 -26.58 8.12
CA ALA A 93 13.91 -26.97 7.13
C ALA A 93 15.34 -27.02 7.73
N GLY A 94 15.68 -26.01 8.56
CA GLY A 94 16.97 -25.97 9.27
C GLY A 94 17.16 -27.16 10.24
N LEU A 95 16.11 -27.56 10.95
CA LEU A 95 16.14 -28.72 11.83
C LEU A 95 16.29 -30.03 11.02
N GLY A 96 15.61 -30.16 9.88
CA GLY A 96 15.77 -31.31 8.99
C GLY A 96 17.22 -31.49 8.50
N LYS A 97 17.86 -30.38 8.11
CA LYS A 97 19.26 -30.35 7.71
C LYS A 97 20.23 -30.69 8.85
N ALA A 98 19.96 -30.23 10.07
CA ALA A 98 20.75 -30.59 11.24
C ALA A 98 20.69 -32.09 11.54
N VAL A 99 19.52 -32.73 11.38
CA VAL A 99 19.35 -34.19 11.56
C VAL A 99 20.10 -34.95 10.46
N SER A 100 20.08 -34.49 9.21
CA SER A 100 20.84 -35.14 8.13
C SER A 100 22.35 -35.07 8.38
N LEU A 101 22.87 -33.89 8.74
CA LEU A 101 24.28 -33.70 9.09
C LEU A 101 24.72 -34.51 10.31
N ALA A 102 23.87 -34.70 11.31
CA ALA A 102 24.14 -35.51 12.48
C ALA A 102 24.21 -37.01 12.15
N SER A 103 23.66 -37.44 11.01
CA SER A 103 23.73 -38.83 10.55
C SER A 103 24.88 -39.09 9.56
N GLU A 104 25.62 -38.07 9.17
CA GLU A 104 26.80 -38.13 8.29
C GLU A 104 28.08 -38.01 9.11
N ASN A 105 28.93 -39.04 9.08
CA ASN A 105 30.28 -38.96 9.61
C ASN A 105 31.23 -38.51 8.49
N GLN A 106 31.73 -37.30 8.58
CA GLN A 106 32.78 -36.80 7.70
C GLN A 106 34.14 -37.20 8.25
N THR A 107 34.84 -38.08 7.57
CA THR A 107 36.26 -38.40 7.82
C THR A 107 37.13 -37.71 6.79
N THR A 108 37.92 -36.74 7.25
CA THR A 108 38.95 -36.11 6.41
C THR A 108 40.21 -36.92 6.47
N SER A 109 40.63 -37.54 5.36
CA SER A 109 41.91 -38.22 5.29
C SER A 109 43.06 -37.23 5.12
N ILE A 110 44.28 -37.62 5.56
CA ILE A 110 45.47 -36.79 5.51
C ILE A 110 45.84 -36.34 4.06
N THR A 111 45.27 -36.98 3.06
CA THR A 111 45.45 -36.65 1.64
C THR A 111 44.42 -35.62 1.11
N GLY A 112 43.61 -35.00 1.99
CA GLY A 112 42.66 -33.93 1.60
C GLY A 112 41.39 -34.45 0.92
N THR A 113 41.19 -35.75 0.82
CA THR A 113 39.92 -36.31 0.34
C THR A 113 38.92 -36.41 1.49
N VAL A 114 37.78 -35.74 1.34
CA VAL A 114 36.65 -35.82 2.28
C VAL A 114 35.76 -36.97 1.81
N SER A 115 35.70 -38.06 2.58
CA SER A 115 34.73 -39.12 2.36
C SER A 115 33.60 -38.99 3.38
N THR A 116 32.40 -38.81 2.88
CA THR A 116 31.18 -38.75 3.67
C THR A 116 30.57 -40.14 3.75
N THR A 117 30.57 -40.74 4.94
CA THR A 117 29.93 -42.04 5.16
C THR A 117 28.59 -41.81 5.84
N VAL A 118 27.51 -42.16 5.16
CA VAL A 118 26.15 -42.05 5.70
C VAL A 118 25.89 -43.23 6.62
N THR A 119 25.83 -42.99 7.92
CA THR A 119 25.61 -44.04 8.94
C THR A 119 24.19 -44.58 8.93
N ASN A 120 23.20 -43.74 8.54
CA ASN A 120 21.79 -44.10 8.44
C ASN A 120 21.17 -43.51 7.17
N PRO A 121 21.18 -44.21 6.02
CA PRO A 121 20.72 -43.71 4.74
C PRO A 121 19.25 -43.30 4.76
N TRP A 122 18.40 -43.93 5.58
CA TRP A 122 17.02 -43.57 5.74
C TRP A 122 16.84 -42.20 6.41
N LYS A 123 17.58 -41.91 7.47
CA LYS A 123 17.53 -40.61 8.17
C LYS A 123 18.11 -39.48 7.32
N ALA A 124 19.18 -39.73 6.60
CA ALA A 124 19.79 -38.78 5.69
C ALA A 124 18.84 -38.44 4.54
N GLY A 125 18.27 -39.43 3.87
CA GLY A 125 17.35 -39.25 2.76
C GLY A 125 16.03 -38.59 3.16
N PHE A 126 15.51 -38.92 4.35
CA PHE A 126 14.29 -38.26 4.85
C PHE A 126 14.57 -36.82 5.27
N GLY A 127 15.71 -36.55 5.95
CA GLY A 127 16.10 -35.19 6.31
C GLY A 127 16.32 -34.29 5.10
N GLU A 128 17.01 -34.79 4.08
CA GLU A 128 17.31 -34.05 2.86
C GLU A 128 16.04 -33.80 2.01
N GLY A 129 15.20 -34.83 1.84
CA GLY A 129 13.95 -34.71 1.13
C GLY A 129 12.97 -33.73 1.80
N ALA A 130 12.89 -33.78 3.14
CA ALA A 130 12.06 -32.83 3.90
C ALA A 130 12.59 -31.39 3.80
N THR A 131 13.92 -31.22 3.83
CA THR A 131 14.55 -29.89 3.68
C THR A 131 14.22 -29.27 2.33
N HIS A 132 14.39 -30.02 1.24
CA HIS A 132 14.06 -29.50 -0.10
C HIS A 132 12.59 -29.18 -0.29
N ALA A 133 11.68 -29.95 0.33
CA ALA A 133 10.26 -29.65 0.30
C ALA A 133 9.95 -28.35 1.08
N MET A 134 10.54 -28.17 2.25
CA MET A 134 10.34 -26.97 3.07
C MET A 134 10.96 -25.71 2.43
N ASP A 135 12.12 -25.83 1.78
CA ASP A 135 12.76 -24.74 1.05
C ASP A 135 11.83 -24.22 -0.05
N ARG A 136 11.20 -25.10 -0.84
CA ARG A 136 10.24 -24.72 -1.88
C ARG A 136 9.00 -24.03 -1.31
N ILE A 137 8.53 -24.47 -0.17
CA ILE A 137 7.39 -23.83 0.52
C ILE A 137 7.80 -22.46 1.03
N THR A 138 8.99 -22.33 1.59
CA THR A 138 9.53 -21.05 2.06
C THR A 138 9.67 -20.06 0.91
N ASP A 139 10.24 -20.47 -0.22
CA ASP A 139 10.35 -19.65 -1.42
C ASP A 139 9.00 -19.22 -1.96
N TYR A 140 8.01 -20.10 -1.92
CA TYR A 140 6.63 -19.77 -2.30
C TYR A 140 6.03 -18.66 -1.41
N TYR A 141 6.19 -18.77 -0.07
CA TYR A 141 5.69 -17.74 0.84
C TYR A 141 6.44 -16.42 0.74
N LEU A 142 7.77 -16.47 0.52
CA LEU A 142 8.55 -15.25 0.29
C LEU A 142 8.15 -14.55 -1.01
N LYS A 143 7.93 -15.30 -2.08
CA LYS A 143 7.43 -14.77 -3.33
C LYS A 143 6.03 -14.17 -3.17
N LEU A 144 5.13 -14.87 -2.47
CA LEU A 144 3.80 -14.36 -2.16
C LEU A 144 3.87 -13.05 -1.35
N ALA A 145 4.78 -12.96 -0.39
CA ALA A 145 4.98 -11.75 0.40
C ALA A 145 5.52 -10.58 -0.44
N SER A 146 6.42 -10.87 -1.39
CA SER A 146 6.98 -9.86 -2.30
C SER A 146 5.96 -9.32 -3.32
N ASP A 147 4.98 -10.13 -3.69
CA ASP A 147 3.91 -9.74 -4.61
C ASP A 147 2.77 -8.94 -3.92
N MET A 148 2.78 -8.89 -2.58
CA MET A 148 1.82 -8.10 -1.81
C MET A 148 2.27 -6.64 -1.74
N PHE A 149 1.61 -5.78 -2.52
CA PHE A 149 1.84 -4.35 -2.45
C PHE A 149 1.23 -3.76 -1.17
N PRO A 150 2.01 -2.97 -0.41
CA PRO A 150 1.46 -2.23 0.72
C PRO A 150 0.46 -1.19 0.24
N VAL A 151 -0.63 -1.01 0.97
CA VAL A 151 -1.64 -0.01 0.68
C VAL A 151 -1.68 1.06 1.76
N LEU A 152 -1.97 2.29 1.34
CA LEU A 152 -2.19 3.40 2.26
C LEU A 152 -3.70 3.58 2.46
N GLU A 153 -4.12 3.49 3.70
CA GLU A 153 -5.52 3.62 4.11
C GLU A 153 -5.73 4.98 4.78
N VAL A 154 -6.77 5.68 4.33
CA VAL A 154 -7.21 6.97 4.88
C VAL A 154 -8.64 6.81 5.36
N ASP A 155 -8.88 7.21 6.61
CA ASP A 155 -10.21 7.18 7.20
C ASP A 155 -11.13 8.21 6.54
N SER A 156 -12.41 7.87 6.41
CA SER A 156 -13.45 8.77 5.92
C SER A 156 -13.86 9.80 6.99
N GLY A 157 -14.53 10.87 6.56
CA GLY A 157 -15.06 11.90 7.47
C GLY A 157 -14.03 12.89 8.02
N ARG A 158 -12.84 12.96 7.42
CA ARG A 158 -11.81 13.94 7.79
C ARG A 158 -12.05 15.29 7.11
N ASN A 159 -11.82 16.37 7.84
CA ASN A 159 -11.84 17.72 7.30
C ASN A 159 -10.53 18.00 6.55
N VAL A 160 -10.67 18.54 5.35
CA VAL A 160 -9.52 18.81 4.47
C VAL A 160 -9.71 20.16 3.78
N GLU A 161 -8.62 20.79 3.41
CA GLU A 161 -8.65 22.01 2.62
C GLU A 161 -8.43 21.71 1.15
N ILE A 162 -9.31 22.23 0.31
CA ILE A 162 -9.23 22.09 -1.14
C ILE A 162 -8.62 23.35 -1.72
N VAL A 163 -7.46 23.21 -2.36
CA VAL A 163 -6.76 24.30 -3.04
C VAL A 163 -6.96 24.19 -4.54
N ILE A 164 -7.67 25.13 -5.12
CA ILE A 164 -7.88 25.21 -6.58
C ILE A 164 -6.79 26.10 -7.16
N SER A 165 -6.00 25.59 -8.08
CA SER A 165 -4.83 26.26 -8.65
C SER A 165 -5.13 27.03 -9.94
N ASN A 166 -6.21 26.71 -10.63
CA ASN A 166 -6.62 27.42 -11.85
C ASN A 166 -7.88 28.26 -11.62
N GLY A 167 -7.94 29.41 -12.31
CA GLY A 167 -9.11 30.27 -12.24
C GLY A 167 -10.37 29.54 -12.72
N LEU A 168 -11.43 29.61 -11.93
CA LEU A 168 -12.72 29.02 -12.24
C LEU A 168 -13.72 30.14 -12.54
N SER A 169 -14.11 30.32 -13.80
CA SER A 169 -15.26 31.16 -14.17
C SER A 169 -16.52 30.30 -14.08
N ILE A 170 -17.38 30.60 -13.12
CA ILE A 170 -18.69 29.99 -13.00
C ILE A 170 -19.66 30.92 -13.76
N GLU A 171 -19.85 30.62 -15.03
CA GLU A 171 -20.91 31.29 -15.79
C GLU A 171 -22.24 30.72 -15.33
N ARG A 172 -23.09 31.59 -14.76
CA ARG A 172 -24.46 31.24 -14.53
C ARG A 172 -25.14 31.08 -15.89
N ASN A 173 -25.58 29.90 -16.17
CA ASN A 173 -26.44 29.65 -17.32
C ASN A 173 -27.85 30.18 -16.96
N THR A 174 -28.03 31.49 -16.99
CA THR A 174 -29.33 32.09 -16.95
C THR A 174 -29.98 31.81 -18.30
N LYS A 175 -30.64 30.68 -18.39
CA LYS A 175 -31.56 30.41 -19.49
C LYS A 175 -32.71 31.38 -19.33
N PRO A 176 -33.07 32.16 -20.35
CA PRO A 176 -34.18 33.09 -20.30
C PRO A 176 -35.54 32.40 -20.10
#